data_93e94a9b0677ae3b574afe17420f9f58
#
_entry.id   93e94a9b0677ae3b574afe17420f9f58
#
_cell.length_a   1.000
_cell.length_b   1.000
_cell.length_c   1.000
_cell.angle_alpha   90.00
_cell.angle_beta   90.00
_cell.angle_gamma   90.00
#
_symmetry.space_group_name_H-M   'P 1'
#
loop_
_entity.id
_entity.type
_entity.pdbx_description
1 polymer ?
#
loop_
_entity_poly.entity_id
_entity_poly.type
_entity_poly.pdbx_seq_one_letter_code
_entity_poly.pdbx_strand_id
1 'polypeptide(L)'
;DQSLALLGSNASPAQREVLQAIRYQPNRAVLHTDPALLPRDEKLWSAWNYASGSGTPGAQPVAVSYLINRLQPLPFTTPVIVTLNPAREPDPTKVIAEFDYAHPIFDGPAIQAQAALPLVQGENGIWLAGAWGGYGFHEDGLKSALAVANALGVKAPWQGGEAVRRSAA
;
A
#
# COMPACT_ATOMS: atom_id res chain seq x y z
N ASP A 1 -9.04 1.26 -9.26
CA ASP A 1 -9.64 2.35 -10.06
C ASP A 1 -8.92 2.54 -11.39
N GLN A 2 -7.58 2.71 -11.39
CA GLN A 2 -6.80 2.96 -12.62
C GLN A 2 -6.89 1.80 -13.61
N SER A 3 -6.88 0.55 -13.15
CA SER A 3 -7.03 -0.62 -14.03
C SER A 3 -8.35 -0.58 -14.79
N LEU A 4 -9.44 -0.22 -14.11
CA LEU A 4 -10.75 -0.09 -14.77
C LEU A 4 -10.78 1.09 -15.75
N ALA A 5 -10.14 2.21 -15.42
CA ALA A 5 -10.03 3.36 -16.29
C ALA A 5 -9.25 3.01 -17.58
N LEU A 6 -8.16 2.25 -17.46
CA LEU A 6 -7.37 1.77 -18.60
C LEU A 6 -8.16 0.81 -19.49
N LEU A 7 -8.95 -0.09 -18.92
CA LEU A 7 -9.77 -1.03 -19.69
C LEU A 7 -10.92 -0.33 -20.42
N GLY A 8 -11.50 0.70 -19.82
CA GLY A 8 -12.60 1.47 -20.40
C GLY A 8 -13.78 0.58 -20.79
N SER A 9 -14.20 0.68 -22.07
CA SER A 9 -15.27 -0.15 -22.64
C SER A 9 -14.88 -1.61 -22.87
N ASN A 10 -13.58 -1.94 -22.86
CA ASN A 10 -13.08 -3.30 -23.08
C ASN A 10 -13.18 -4.20 -21.83
N ALA A 11 -13.47 -3.62 -20.68
CA ALA A 11 -13.71 -4.41 -19.47
C ALA A 11 -14.98 -5.24 -19.64
N SER A 12 -14.91 -6.56 -19.39
CA SER A 12 -16.08 -7.40 -19.31
C SER A 12 -16.99 -6.97 -18.14
N PRO A 13 -18.28 -7.35 -18.12
CA PRO A 13 -19.14 -7.08 -16.97
C PRO A 13 -18.56 -7.61 -15.67
N ALA A 14 -18.00 -8.81 -15.66
CA ALA A 14 -17.39 -9.44 -14.49
C ALA A 14 -16.12 -8.70 -14.03
N GLN A 15 -15.22 -8.34 -14.96
CA GLN A 15 -14.05 -7.53 -14.67
C GLN A 15 -14.44 -6.17 -14.08
N ARG A 16 -15.48 -5.54 -14.62
CA ARG A 16 -15.99 -4.26 -14.12
C ARG A 16 -16.51 -4.39 -12.70
N GLU A 17 -17.31 -5.40 -12.40
CA GLU A 17 -17.84 -5.66 -11.08
C GLU A 17 -16.73 -5.82 -10.04
N VAL A 18 -15.73 -6.68 -10.33
CA VAL A 18 -14.58 -6.91 -9.45
C VAL A 18 -13.78 -5.62 -9.23
N LEU A 19 -13.45 -4.90 -10.30
CA LEU A 19 -12.60 -3.72 -10.19
C LEU A 19 -13.30 -2.52 -9.55
N GLN A 20 -14.61 -2.38 -9.71
CA GLN A 20 -15.40 -1.30 -9.07
C GLN A 20 -15.56 -1.49 -7.56
N ALA A 21 -15.59 -2.74 -7.11
CA ALA A 21 -15.73 -3.05 -5.69
C ALA A 21 -14.47 -2.66 -4.88
N ILE A 22 -13.31 -2.56 -5.51
CA ILE A 22 -12.06 -2.14 -4.87
C ILE A 22 -11.93 -0.62 -5.00
N ARG A 23 -12.49 0.07 -4.02
CA ARG A 23 -12.51 1.53 -3.97
C ARG A 23 -11.19 2.07 -3.42
N TYR A 24 -10.86 3.29 -3.79
CA TYR A 24 -9.69 4.01 -3.31
C TYR A 24 -10.11 5.27 -2.58
N GLN A 25 -9.39 5.59 -1.52
CA GLN A 25 -9.56 6.83 -0.77
C GLN A 25 -8.32 7.71 -0.92
N PRO A 26 -8.49 9.03 -1.04
CA PRO A 26 -7.38 9.95 -1.02
C PRO A 26 -6.71 9.95 0.36
N ASN A 27 -5.40 10.05 0.37
CA ASN A 27 -4.59 10.16 1.57
C ASN A 27 -3.51 11.20 1.35
N ARG A 28 -3.48 12.23 2.18
CA ARG A 28 -2.39 13.20 2.22
C ARG A 28 -1.25 12.61 3.03
N ALA A 29 -0.06 12.56 2.45
CA ALA A 29 1.17 12.14 3.12
C ALA A 29 2.08 13.34 3.30
N VAL A 30 2.52 13.60 4.53
CA VAL A 30 3.44 14.69 4.85
C VAL A 30 4.76 14.08 5.31
N LEU A 31 5.84 14.39 4.61
CA LEU A 31 7.21 14.07 4.99
C LEU A 31 7.76 15.23 5.82
N HIS A 32 8.16 14.97 7.06
CA HIS A 32 8.58 16.01 7.99
C HIS A 32 9.58 15.50 9.04
N THR A 33 10.12 16.43 9.83
CA THR A 33 11.02 16.15 10.96
C THR A 33 10.42 16.57 12.31
N ASP A 34 9.09 16.81 12.37
CA ASP A 34 8.45 17.26 13.60
C ASP A 34 8.08 16.08 14.52
N PRO A 35 8.80 15.87 15.64
CA PRO A 35 8.53 14.77 16.56
C PRO A 35 7.24 14.97 17.36
N ALA A 36 6.62 16.15 17.30
CA ALA A 36 5.39 16.42 18.02
C ALA A 36 4.19 15.59 17.55
N LEU A 37 4.30 14.92 16.37
CA LEU A 37 3.30 13.98 15.86
C LEU A 37 3.54 12.54 16.34
N LEU A 38 4.62 12.30 17.09
CA LEU A 38 4.92 11.03 17.75
C LEU A 38 4.47 11.05 19.22
N PRO A 39 4.44 9.91 19.91
CA PRO A 39 4.21 9.87 21.35
C PRO A 39 5.16 10.79 22.12
N ARG A 40 4.69 11.42 23.20
CA ARG A 40 5.51 12.35 24.01
C ARG A 40 6.76 11.68 24.63
N ASP A 41 6.63 10.42 25.02
CA ASP A 41 7.76 9.63 25.53
C ASP A 41 8.44 8.94 24.35
N GLU A 42 9.69 9.29 24.09
CA GLU A 42 10.51 8.72 23.01
C GLU A 42 10.69 7.18 23.12
N LYS A 43 10.58 6.65 24.35
CA LYS A 43 10.63 5.19 24.56
C LYS A 43 9.48 4.45 23.92
N LEU A 44 8.37 5.15 23.66
CA LEU A 44 7.18 4.60 22.99
C LEU A 44 7.23 4.74 21.46
N TRP A 45 8.25 5.38 20.92
CA TRP A 45 8.37 5.54 19.48
C TRP A 45 8.55 4.19 18.80
N SER A 46 7.59 3.86 17.96
CA SER A 46 7.58 2.67 17.12
C SER A 46 7.83 3.04 15.67
N ALA A 47 8.10 2.05 14.83
CA ALA A 47 8.17 2.26 13.38
C ALA A 47 6.83 2.82 12.84
N TRP A 48 5.70 2.37 13.43
CA TRP A 48 4.35 2.80 13.10
C TRP A 48 3.66 3.32 14.36
N ASN A 49 3.21 4.55 14.32
CA ASN A 49 2.55 5.22 15.45
C ASN A 49 1.16 5.67 14.99
N TYR A 50 0.13 5.16 15.64
CA TYR A 50 -1.26 5.50 15.36
C TYR A 50 -1.72 6.60 16.30
N ALA A 51 -2.36 7.64 15.75
CA ALA A 51 -3.04 8.67 16.52
C ALA A 51 -4.49 8.75 16.07
N SER A 52 -5.42 8.62 17.02
CA SER A 52 -6.82 8.95 16.80
C SER A 52 -7.06 10.39 17.25
N GLY A 53 -7.73 11.19 16.43
CA GLY A 53 -8.20 12.50 16.84
C GLY A 53 -9.22 12.39 17.98
N SER A 54 -9.32 13.42 18.82
CA SER A 54 -10.37 13.56 19.83
C SER A 54 -11.70 13.88 19.15
N GLY A 55 -12.41 12.88 18.68
CA GLY A 55 -13.71 13.02 18.00
C GLY A 55 -14.57 11.78 18.19
N THR A 56 -15.80 11.83 17.69
CA THR A 56 -16.75 10.69 17.74
C THR A 56 -16.11 9.47 17.07
N PRO A 57 -16.14 8.29 17.70
CA PRO A 57 -15.62 7.06 17.10
C PRO A 57 -16.19 6.82 15.69
N GLY A 58 -15.34 6.63 14.70
CA GLY A 58 -15.71 6.38 13.31
C GLY A 58 -15.84 7.60 12.40
N ALA A 59 -15.69 8.83 12.91
CA ALA A 59 -15.87 10.06 12.12
C ALA A 59 -14.58 10.71 11.59
N GLN A 60 -13.41 10.28 12.05
CA GLN A 60 -12.14 10.88 11.60
C GLN A 60 -11.18 9.81 11.02
N PRO A 61 -10.46 10.15 9.94
CA PRO A 61 -9.42 9.29 9.43
C PRO A 61 -8.36 9.08 10.51
N VAL A 62 -7.92 7.84 10.65
CA VAL A 62 -6.82 7.48 11.54
C VAL A 62 -5.54 8.07 10.98
N ALA A 63 -4.84 8.89 11.78
CA ALA A 63 -3.51 9.37 11.43
C ALA A 63 -2.48 8.28 11.75
N VAL A 64 -1.58 8.03 10.80
CA VAL A 64 -0.48 7.07 10.98
C VAL A 64 0.83 7.79 10.71
N SER A 65 1.73 7.77 11.68
CA SER A 65 3.08 8.33 11.55
C SER A 65 4.11 7.21 11.48
N TYR A 66 4.81 7.13 10.37
CA TYR A 66 5.92 6.19 10.13
C TYR A 66 7.22 6.87 10.52
N LEU A 67 7.91 6.36 11.54
CA LEU A 67 9.25 6.81 11.90
C LEU A 67 10.28 6.05 11.07
N ILE A 68 10.78 6.69 10.03
CA ILE A 68 11.65 6.08 9.02
C ILE A 68 12.96 5.58 9.63
N ASN A 69 13.50 6.28 10.64
CA ASN A 69 14.70 5.85 11.37
C ASN A 69 14.57 4.48 12.07
N ARG A 70 13.32 4.01 12.28
CA ARG A 70 13.04 2.67 12.84
C ARG A 70 12.76 1.62 11.76
N LEU A 71 12.50 2.05 10.52
CA LEU A 71 12.21 1.18 9.38
C LEU A 71 13.47 0.83 8.61
N GLN A 72 14.42 1.76 8.55
CA GLN A 72 15.68 1.56 7.82
C GLN A 72 16.83 2.31 8.48
N PRO A 73 18.08 1.84 8.35
CA PRO A 73 19.23 2.55 8.85
C PRO A 73 19.43 3.84 8.05
N LEU A 74 19.49 4.97 8.75
CA LEU A 74 19.81 6.27 8.18
C LEU A 74 21.17 6.76 8.71
N PRO A 75 21.94 7.53 7.93
CA PRO A 75 23.27 8.03 8.33
C PRO A 75 23.21 9.20 9.31
N PHE A 76 22.04 9.48 9.89
CA PHE A 76 21.76 10.58 10.83
C PHE A 76 20.69 10.18 11.83
N THR A 77 20.61 10.93 12.94
CA THR A 77 19.69 10.66 14.06
C THR A 77 18.43 11.54 14.05
N THR A 78 18.42 12.62 13.28
CA THR A 78 17.22 13.46 13.14
C THR A 78 16.01 12.60 12.74
N PRO A 79 14.89 12.67 13.48
CA PRO A 79 13.70 11.93 13.12
C PRO A 79 13.21 12.32 11.73
N VAL A 80 13.03 11.34 10.86
CA VAL A 80 12.33 11.49 9.58
C VAL A 80 11.02 10.73 9.68
N ILE A 81 9.93 11.44 9.45
CA ILE A 81 8.58 10.96 9.70
C ILE A 81 7.74 11.16 8.45
N VAL A 82 6.97 10.14 8.08
CA VAL A 82 5.89 10.26 7.10
C VAL A 82 4.58 10.09 7.84
N THR A 83 3.75 11.13 7.87
CA THR A 83 2.43 11.05 8.49
C THR A 83 1.35 11.06 7.41
N LEU A 84 0.49 10.03 7.44
CA LEU A 84 -0.72 9.97 6.63
C LEU A 84 -1.88 10.62 7.39
N ASN A 85 -2.59 11.50 6.70
CA ASN A 85 -3.78 12.19 7.21
C ASN A 85 -3.55 12.77 8.62
N PRO A 86 -2.59 13.66 8.80
CA PRO A 86 -2.23 14.16 10.12
C PRO A 86 -3.44 14.77 10.84
N ALA A 87 -3.72 14.26 12.05
CA ALA A 87 -4.78 14.79 12.91
C ALA A 87 -4.43 16.18 13.46
N ARG A 88 -3.15 16.52 13.45
CA ARG A 88 -2.59 17.84 13.75
C ARG A 88 -1.51 18.13 12.72
N GLU A 89 -1.52 19.33 12.17
CA GLU A 89 -0.48 19.75 11.22
C GLU A 89 0.90 19.77 11.86
N PRO A 90 1.92 19.24 11.18
CA PRO A 90 3.30 19.43 11.60
C PRO A 90 3.70 20.92 11.53
N ASP A 91 4.72 21.29 12.27
CA ASP A 91 5.33 22.62 12.17
C ASP A 91 5.76 22.87 10.71
N PRO A 92 5.25 23.93 10.03
CA PRO A 92 5.57 24.20 8.64
C PRO A 92 7.07 24.31 8.35
N THR A 93 7.88 24.75 9.33
CA THR A 93 9.34 24.87 9.18
C THR A 93 10.05 23.51 9.16
N LYS A 94 9.35 22.45 9.56
CA LYS A 94 9.85 21.08 9.61
C LYS A 94 9.27 20.18 8.50
N VAL A 95 8.38 20.71 7.68
CA VAL A 95 7.84 19.99 6.52
C VAL A 95 8.90 19.99 5.42
N ILE A 96 9.16 18.80 4.88
CA ILE A 96 10.09 18.59 3.77
C ILE A 96 9.32 18.53 2.45
N ALA A 97 8.24 17.75 2.41
CA ALA A 97 7.41 17.57 1.22
C ALA A 97 6.01 17.05 1.59
N GLU A 98 5.06 17.26 0.69
CA GLU A 98 3.70 16.73 0.78
C GLU A 98 3.35 16.00 -0.51
N PHE A 99 2.52 14.95 -0.37
CA PHE A 99 2.10 14.10 -1.48
C PHE A 99 0.65 13.70 -1.30
N ASP A 100 -0.09 13.74 -2.40
CA ASP A 100 -1.44 13.19 -2.48
C ASP A 100 -1.39 11.78 -3.06
N TYR A 101 -1.82 10.81 -2.26
CA TYR A 101 -1.93 9.42 -2.65
C TYR A 101 -3.38 8.96 -2.62
N ALA A 102 -3.65 7.85 -3.30
CA ALA A 102 -4.89 7.11 -3.16
C ALA A 102 -4.55 5.67 -2.74
N HIS A 103 -5.18 5.21 -1.67
CA HIS A 103 -4.99 3.85 -1.15
C HIS A 103 -6.29 3.04 -1.29
N PRO A 104 -6.19 1.74 -1.62
CA PRO A 104 -7.37 0.88 -1.65
C PRO A 104 -7.99 0.74 -0.26
N ILE A 105 -9.32 0.66 -0.22
CA ILE A 105 -10.09 0.39 0.98
C ILE A 105 -10.37 -1.10 1.02
N PHE A 106 -9.91 -1.78 2.07
CA PHE A 106 -10.10 -3.22 2.25
C PHE A 106 -11.35 -3.51 3.10
N ASP A 107 -12.51 -3.15 2.57
CA ASP A 107 -13.82 -3.44 3.18
C ASP A 107 -14.42 -4.78 2.69
N GLY A 108 -15.62 -5.10 3.17
CA GLY A 108 -16.28 -6.33 2.79
C GLY A 108 -16.42 -6.56 1.28
N PRO A 109 -16.90 -5.55 0.51
CA PRO A 109 -16.94 -5.63 -0.95
C PRO A 109 -15.57 -5.85 -1.59
N ALA A 110 -14.52 -5.17 -1.14
CA ALA A 110 -13.17 -5.35 -1.66
C ALA A 110 -12.63 -6.78 -1.40
N ILE A 111 -12.83 -7.32 -0.20
CA ILE A 111 -12.42 -8.70 0.14
C ILE A 111 -13.15 -9.73 -0.72
N GLN A 112 -14.45 -9.53 -0.98
CA GLN A 112 -15.21 -10.40 -1.88
C GLN A 112 -14.70 -10.30 -3.32
N ALA A 113 -14.40 -9.10 -3.79
CA ALA A 113 -13.83 -8.88 -5.12
C ALA A 113 -12.44 -9.51 -5.27
N GLN A 114 -11.60 -9.46 -4.25
CA GLN A 114 -10.30 -10.16 -4.25
C GLN A 114 -10.48 -11.68 -4.39
N ALA A 115 -11.47 -12.27 -3.73
CA ALA A 115 -11.78 -13.68 -3.86
C ALA A 115 -12.31 -14.05 -5.26
N ALA A 116 -13.00 -13.12 -5.93
CA ALA A 116 -13.51 -13.30 -7.28
C ALA A 116 -12.46 -12.99 -8.38
N LEU A 117 -11.37 -12.32 -8.07
CA LEU A 117 -10.33 -11.92 -9.02
C LEU A 117 -9.80 -13.09 -9.90
N PRO A 118 -9.55 -14.30 -9.37
CA PRO A 118 -9.13 -15.43 -10.19
C PRO A 118 -10.10 -15.81 -11.30
N LEU A 119 -11.40 -15.54 -11.13
CA LEU A 119 -12.44 -15.92 -12.11
C LEU A 119 -12.44 -15.02 -13.34
N VAL A 120 -11.87 -13.83 -13.27
CA VAL A 120 -11.81 -12.85 -14.37
C VAL A 120 -10.42 -12.73 -14.99
N GLN A 121 -9.46 -13.50 -14.51
CA GLN A 121 -8.11 -13.54 -15.07
C GLN A 121 -8.11 -14.18 -16.46
N GLY A 122 -7.40 -13.56 -17.39
CA GLY A 122 -7.26 -14.06 -18.76
C GLY A 122 -8.46 -13.75 -19.68
N GLU A 123 -9.55 -13.17 -19.16
CA GLU A 123 -10.65 -12.72 -20.00
C GLU A 123 -10.15 -11.68 -21.02
N ASN A 124 -10.47 -11.91 -22.29
CA ASN A 124 -10.00 -11.08 -23.43
C ASN A 124 -8.48 -10.91 -23.49
N GLY A 125 -7.71 -11.87 -22.94
CA GLY A 125 -6.25 -11.81 -22.86
C GLY A 125 -5.72 -10.83 -21.79
N ILE A 126 -6.59 -10.35 -20.89
CA ILE A 126 -6.25 -9.37 -19.87
C ILE A 126 -5.95 -10.08 -18.54
N TRP A 127 -4.81 -9.75 -17.97
CA TRP A 127 -4.36 -10.27 -16.69
C TRP A 127 -4.14 -9.13 -15.71
N LEU A 128 -4.65 -9.28 -14.51
CA LEU A 128 -4.65 -8.28 -13.47
C LEU A 128 -3.69 -8.69 -12.34
N ALA A 129 -2.75 -7.84 -12.00
CA ALA A 129 -1.85 -8.03 -10.87
C ALA A 129 -1.66 -6.72 -10.11
N GLY A 130 -1.36 -6.84 -8.82
CA GLY A 130 -1.09 -5.69 -7.96
C GLY A 130 -1.29 -6.03 -6.49
N ALA A 131 -0.70 -5.22 -5.62
CA ALA A 131 -0.81 -5.39 -4.17
C ALA A 131 -2.27 -5.26 -3.65
N TRP A 132 -3.13 -4.59 -4.40
CA TRP A 132 -4.56 -4.44 -4.11
C TRP A 132 -5.36 -5.76 -4.18
N GLY A 133 -4.80 -6.79 -4.83
CA GLY A 133 -5.33 -8.15 -4.80
C GLY A 133 -5.13 -8.87 -3.45
N GLY A 134 -4.44 -8.26 -2.50
CA GLY A 134 -4.26 -8.65 -1.12
C GLY A 134 -4.42 -7.45 -0.20
N TYR A 135 -3.61 -7.32 0.83
CA TYR A 135 -3.69 -6.24 1.82
C TYR A 135 -2.78 -5.03 1.51
N GLY A 136 -2.24 -4.95 0.30
CA GLY A 136 -1.45 -3.79 -0.14
C GLY A 136 0.04 -3.87 0.16
N PHE A 137 0.55 -4.98 0.66
CA PHE A 137 1.97 -5.17 0.92
C PHE A 137 2.74 -5.56 -0.34
N HIS A 138 4.06 -5.32 -0.34
CA HIS A 138 4.95 -5.71 -1.45
C HIS A 138 4.83 -7.21 -1.79
N GLU A 139 4.72 -8.06 -0.75
CA GLU A 139 4.55 -9.50 -0.91
C GLU A 139 3.23 -9.85 -1.62
N ASP A 140 2.16 -9.12 -1.37
CA ASP A 140 0.88 -9.34 -2.07
C ASP A 140 1.01 -9.00 -3.56
N GLY A 141 1.72 -7.91 -3.89
CA GLY A 141 2.05 -7.56 -5.26
C GLY A 141 2.85 -8.66 -5.96
N LEU A 142 3.89 -9.18 -5.30
CA LEU A 142 4.71 -10.26 -5.82
C LEU A 142 3.89 -11.55 -6.02
N LYS A 143 3.09 -11.94 -5.04
CA LYS A 143 2.22 -13.13 -5.12
C LYS A 143 1.24 -13.03 -6.29
N SER A 144 0.61 -11.87 -6.48
CA SER A 144 -0.32 -11.66 -7.57
C SER A 144 0.36 -11.74 -8.93
N ALA A 145 1.57 -11.16 -9.07
CA ALA A 145 2.36 -11.25 -10.29
C ALA A 145 2.80 -12.69 -10.60
N LEU A 146 3.21 -13.45 -9.59
CA LEU A 146 3.57 -14.86 -9.73
C LEU A 146 2.37 -15.72 -10.15
N ALA A 147 1.18 -15.44 -9.64
CA ALA A 147 -0.04 -16.14 -10.05
C ALA A 147 -0.32 -15.93 -11.54
N VAL A 148 -0.18 -14.70 -12.03
CA VAL A 148 -0.32 -14.38 -13.46
C VAL A 148 0.77 -15.07 -14.29
N ALA A 149 2.04 -14.98 -13.88
CA ALA A 149 3.15 -15.61 -14.59
C ALA A 149 2.94 -17.14 -14.72
N ASN A 150 2.55 -17.78 -13.63
CA ASN A 150 2.27 -19.22 -13.63
C ASN A 150 1.09 -19.59 -14.55
N ALA A 151 0.04 -18.77 -14.58
CA ALA A 151 -1.10 -18.99 -15.48
C ALA A 151 -0.71 -18.84 -16.97
N LEU A 152 0.29 -18.00 -17.24
CA LEU A 152 0.89 -17.84 -18.57
C LEU A 152 1.97 -18.90 -18.89
N GLY A 153 2.19 -19.88 -18.00
CA GLY A 153 3.20 -20.94 -18.19
C GLY A 153 4.64 -20.49 -17.94
N VAL A 154 4.84 -19.32 -17.34
CA VAL A 154 6.17 -18.76 -17.04
C VAL A 154 6.48 -18.96 -15.56
N LYS A 155 7.67 -19.46 -15.25
CA LYS A 155 8.17 -19.59 -13.88
C LYS A 155 9.12 -18.43 -13.56
N ALA A 156 9.08 -17.94 -12.33
CA ALA A 156 10.06 -16.96 -11.87
C ALA A 156 11.46 -17.60 -11.85
N PRO A 157 12.54 -16.84 -12.14
CA PRO A 157 13.90 -17.39 -12.24
C PRO A 157 14.37 -18.13 -10.99
N TRP A 158 13.89 -17.74 -9.82
CA TRP A 158 14.22 -18.38 -8.53
C TRP A 158 13.35 -19.60 -8.19
N GLN A 159 12.31 -19.91 -8.97
CA GLN A 159 11.46 -21.09 -8.82
C GLN A 159 11.95 -22.28 -9.65
N GLY A 160 12.87 -22.07 -10.58
CA GLY A 160 13.59 -23.13 -11.30
C GLY A 160 14.74 -23.59 -10.42
N GLY A 161 14.65 -24.81 -9.86
CA GLY A 161 15.63 -25.36 -8.94
C GLY A 161 17.02 -25.56 -9.53
N GLU A 162 17.81 -24.51 -9.54
CA GLU A 162 19.25 -24.48 -9.34
C GLU A 162 19.54 -23.17 -8.64
N ALA A 163 19.85 -23.27 -7.34
CA ALA A 163 20.34 -22.15 -6.58
C ALA A 163 21.60 -21.63 -7.29
N VAL A 164 21.49 -20.50 -7.97
CA VAL A 164 22.67 -19.73 -8.36
C VAL A 164 23.36 -19.35 -7.06
N ARG A 165 24.34 -20.15 -6.66
CA ARG A 165 25.30 -19.78 -5.61
C ARG A 165 25.98 -18.51 -6.09
N ARG A 166 25.53 -17.36 -5.61
CA ARG A 166 26.34 -16.15 -5.67
C ARG A 166 27.57 -16.42 -4.82
N SER A 167 28.68 -16.72 -5.48
CA SER A 167 29.98 -16.64 -4.85
C SER A 167 30.18 -15.19 -4.43
N ALA A 168 30.20 -14.94 -3.13
CA ALA A 168 30.74 -13.72 -2.57
C ALA A 168 32.24 -13.72 -2.87
N ALA A 169 32.68 -12.82 -3.72
CA ALA A 169 34.07 -12.41 -3.86
C ALA A 169 34.21 -11.04 -3.21
#